data_4e10c0c211715ada7ce9f8b66e4799ba
#
_entry.id   4e10c0c211715ada7ce9f8b66e4799ba
#
_cell.length_a   1.000
_cell.length_b   1.000
_cell.length_c   1.000
_cell.angle_alpha   90.00
_cell.angle_beta   90.00
_cell.angle_gamma   90.00
#
_symmetry.space_group_name_H-M   'P 1'
#
loop_
_entity.id
_entity.type
_entity.pdbx_description
1 polymer ?
#
loop_
_entity_poly.entity_id
_entity_poly.type
_entity_poly.pdbx_seq_one_letter_code
_entity_poly.pdbx_strand_id
1 'polypeptide(L)'
;MQIFNRKKKLECLRDFLITAGILAAATGIGFGFYTLGFSEENIIIVYLLGAMIVAVLTASRVWSGLAALFSVLLFNYLFTVPHFSFLAYGSGYPVTFVIAFIAAMIVGNLAVQLKRQAERSDEMAYRTQILLETNQMLQRAANEKEIVEETAGQIVKLFGRSVVCYRRNKKNLENPVVYPAGQENDLSVYFSDEERETALWAFRNHKRAGAGTDILSGAVCLYLTIHNKNNVYGVVGIDLREMVLTTVEQNLLLSVLGECALALEKEHYNRKQAEAATKAKNEQLRANLLRSISHDLRTPLTSISGNADILLQNHLDEEQRKRTCTYIYEDAIWMINLVENLLS
;
A
#
# COMPACT_ATOMS: atom_id res chain seq x y z
N MET A 1 -15.00 27.88 -3.42
CA MET A 1 -16.14 28.03 -2.48
C MET A 1 -17.53 28.00 -3.16
N GLN A 2 -17.72 28.62 -4.32
CA GLN A 2 -19.03 28.62 -5.04
C GLN A 2 -19.46 27.26 -5.61
N ILE A 3 -18.53 26.42 -6.11
CA ILE A 3 -18.82 25.11 -6.70
C ILE A 3 -19.28 24.12 -5.63
N PHE A 4 -18.68 24.16 -4.44
CA PHE A 4 -19.05 23.30 -3.29
C PHE A 4 -20.47 23.62 -2.78
N ASN A 5 -20.86 24.89 -2.79
CA ASN A 5 -22.18 25.34 -2.38
C ASN A 5 -23.27 24.93 -3.39
N ARG A 6 -22.94 24.88 -4.68
CA ARG A 6 -23.86 24.46 -5.76
C ARG A 6 -24.12 22.94 -5.71
N LYS A 7 -23.10 22.14 -5.42
CA LYS A 7 -23.22 20.68 -5.28
C LYS A 7 -24.10 20.30 -4.09
N LYS A 8 -23.91 20.95 -2.95
CA LYS A 8 -24.72 20.76 -1.73
C LYS A 8 -26.20 21.17 -1.92
N LYS A 9 -26.49 22.23 -2.71
CA LYS A 9 -27.84 22.62 -3.06
C LYS A 9 -28.54 21.60 -3.96
N LEU A 10 -27.83 21.03 -4.94
CA LEU A 10 -28.34 19.99 -5.82
C LEU A 10 -28.67 18.70 -5.08
N GLU A 11 -27.83 18.29 -4.15
CA GLU A 11 -28.07 17.12 -3.29
C GLU A 11 -29.30 17.34 -2.40
N CYS A 12 -29.43 18.50 -1.79
CA CYS A 12 -30.59 18.86 -0.97
C CYS A 12 -31.91 18.87 -1.79
N LEU A 13 -31.87 19.39 -3.02
CA LEU A 13 -33.03 19.39 -3.93
C LEU A 13 -33.42 17.97 -4.36
N ARG A 14 -32.45 17.14 -4.68
CA ARG A 14 -32.65 15.71 -5.00
C ARG A 14 -33.32 14.98 -3.83
N ASP A 15 -32.80 15.15 -2.62
CA ASP A 15 -33.29 14.47 -1.43
C ASP A 15 -34.70 14.94 -1.06
N PHE A 16 -35.01 16.22 -1.28
CA PHE A 16 -36.38 16.77 -1.17
C PHE A 16 -37.33 16.12 -2.17
N LEU A 17 -36.97 16.04 -3.45
CA LEU A 17 -37.79 15.43 -4.50
C LEU A 17 -38.04 13.93 -4.23
N ILE A 18 -37.04 13.21 -3.79
CA ILE A 18 -37.15 11.78 -3.40
C ILE A 18 -38.16 11.66 -2.24
N THR A 19 -37.99 12.46 -1.19
CA THR A 19 -38.88 12.43 -0.01
C THR A 19 -40.30 12.74 -0.37
N ALA A 20 -40.55 13.82 -1.13
CA ALA A 20 -41.87 14.21 -1.58
C ALA A 20 -42.52 13.14 -2.48
N GLY A 21 -41.78 12.58 -3.42
CA GLY A 21 -42.24 11.52 -4.32
C GLY A 21 -42.66 10.26 -3.59
N ILE A 22 -41.86 9.81 -2.60
CA ILE A 22 -42.16 8.60 -1.81
C ILE A 22 -43.39 8.84 -0.90
N LEU A 23 -43.49 10.01 -0.25
CA LEU A 23 -44.67 10.34 0.55
C LEU A 23 -45.93 10.43 -0.28
N ALA A 24 -45.87 11.01 -1.49
CA ALA A 24 -46.98 11.04 -2.42
C ALA A 24 -47.40 9.62 -2.87
N ALA A 25 -46.43 8.75 -3.18
CA ALA A 25 -46.70 7.35 -3.51
C ALA A 25 -47.35 6.60 -2.33
N ALA A 26 -46.83 6.76 -1.11
CA ALA A 26 -47.40 6.17 0.11
C ALA A 26 -48.83 6.65 0.33
N THR A 27 -49.09 7.93 0.11
CA THR A 27 -50.43 8.51 0.20
C THR A 27 -51.37 7.90 -0.85
N GLY A 28 -50.91 7.75 -2.12
CA GLY A 28 -51.70 7.10 -3.17
C GLY A 28 -52.05 5.64 -2.84
N ILE A 29 -51.10 4.87 -2.33
CA ILE A 29 -51.33 3.48 -1.86
C ILE A 29 -52.31 3.48 -0.68
N GLY A 30 -52.13 4.43 0.26
CA GLY A 30 -53.04 4.60 1.40
C GLY A 30 -54.48 4.86 0.98
N PHE A 31 -54.72 5.72 0.00
CA PHE A 31 -56.07 5.92 -0.57
C PHE A 31 -56.61 4.66 -1.25
N GLY A 32 -55.77 3.91 -1.97
CA GLY A 32 -56.14 2.60 -2.53
C GLY A 32 -56.60 1.62 -1.45
N PHE A 33 -55.90 1.53 -0.36
CA PHE A 33 -56.25 0.67 0.78
C PHE A 33 -57.55 1.15 1.46
N TYR A 34 -57.70 2.46 1.64
CA TYR A 34 -58.89 3.03 2.20
C TYR A 34 -60.16 2.71 1.35
N THR A 35 -60.07 2.84 0.01
CA THR A 35 -61.18 2.48 -0.89
C THR A 35 -61.50 0.99 -0.95
N LEU A 36 -60.52 0.14 -0.71
CA LEU A 36 -60.68 -1.32 -0.63
C LEU A 36 -61.18 -1.81 0.73
N GLY A 37 -61.36 -0.91 1.73
CA GLY A 37 -61.86 -1.24 3.06
C GLY A 37 -60.81 -1.88 3.98
N PHE A 38 -59.54 -1.73 3.71
CA PHE A 38 -58.46 -2.15 4.63
C PHE A 38 -58.47 -1.30 5.90
N SER A 39 -57.96 -1.88 7.00
CA SER A 39 -57.86 -1.16 8.27
C SER A 39 -56.81 -0.05 8.26
N GLU A 40 -57.00 0.96 9.12
CA GLU A 40 -56.11 2.10 9.26
C GLU A 40 -54.66 1.68 9.62
N GLU A 41 -54.50 0.55 10.35
CA GLU A 41 -53.20 0.01 10.72
C GLU A 41 -52.37 -0.38 9.49
N ASN A 42 -53.00 -0.88 8.43
CA ASN A 42 -52.30 -1.25 7.20
C ASN A 42 -51.73 0.01 6.50
N ILE A 43 -52.48 1.13 6.56
CA ILE A 43 -52.06 2.40 5.97
C ILE A 43 -50.88 3.00 6.73
N ILE A 44 -50.85 2.91 8.08
CA ILE A 44 -49.71 3.33 8.89
C ILE A 44 -48.44 2.60 8.48
N ILE A 45 -48.51 1.26 8.25
CA ILE A 45 -47.36 0.44 7.82
C ILE A 45 -46.81 0.92 6.48
N VAL A 46 -47.68 1.33 5.52
CA VAL A 46 -47.22 1.87 4.22
C VAL A 46 -46.41 3.17 4.41
N TYR A 47 -46.89 4.08 5.28
CA TYR A 47 -46.12 5.30 5.57
C TYR A 47 -44.82 5.03 6.28
N LEU A 48 -44.79 4.05 7.19
CA LEU A 48 -43.56 3.62 7.89
C LEU A 48 -42.55 3.04 6.89
N LEU A 49 -43.02 2.22 5.94
CA LEU A 49 -42.20 1.68 4.86
C LEU A 49 -41.67 2.82 3.95
N GLY A 50 -42.52 3.81 3.62
CA GLY A 50 -42.11 5.00 2.88
C GLY A 50 -41.00 5.78 3.56
N ALA A 51 -41.11 6.04 4.86
CA ALA A 51 -40.07 6.71 5.65
C ALA A 51 -38.75 5.90 5.69
N MET A 52 -38.83 4.58 5.75
CA MET A 52 -37.66 3.71 5.68
C MET A 52 -36.98 3.77 4.30
N ILE A 53 -37.73 3.78 3.20
CA ILE A 53 -37.18 3.91 1.84
C ILE A 53 -36.51 5.27 1.67
N VAL A 54 -37.10 6.36 2.16
CA VAL A 54 -36.47 7.69 2.17
C VAL A 54 -35.11 7.63 2.90
N ALA A 55 -35.05 7.01 4.08
CA ALA A 55 -33.83 6.91 4.86
C ALA A 55 -32.69 6.18 4.11
N VAL A 56 -33.03 5.11 3.38
CA VAL A 56 -32.08 4.34 2.56
C VAL A 56 -31.59 5.13 1.36
N LEU A 57 -32.50 5.81 0.65
CA LEU A 57 -32.16 6.52 -0.59
C LEU A 57 -31.40 7.82 -0.35
N THR A 58 -31.81 8.61 0.66
CA THR A 58 -31.17 9.91 0.97
C THR A 58 -29.91 9.76 1.83
N ALA A 59 -29.75 8.66 2.56
CA ALA A 59 -28.65 8.41 3.53
C ALA A 59 -28.45 9.58 4.53
N SER A 60 -29.47 10.40 4.74
CA SER A 60 -29.44 11.60 5.57
C SER A 60 -30.36 11.44 6.78
N ARG A 61 -29.80 11.65 7.99
CA ARG A 61 -30.57 11.62 9.25
C ARG A 61 -31.67 12.68 9.27
N VAL A 62 -31.41 13.86 8.68
CA VAL A 62 -32.36 14.98 8.66
C VAL A 62 -33.55 14.63 7.78
N TRP A 63 -33.33 14.16 6.57
CA TRP A 63 -34.40 13.79 5.64
C TRP A 63 -35.20 12.58 6.13
N SER A 64 -34.53 11.61 6.77
CA SER A 64 -35.19 10.47 7.42
C SER A 64 -36.15 10.94 8.56
N GLY A 65 -35.66 11.85 9.41
CA GLY A 65 -36.48 12.42 10.50
C GLY A 65 -37.67 13.23 9.98
N LEU A 66 -37.46 14.06 8.94
CA LEU A 66 -38.54 14.82 8.27
C LEU A 66 -39.57 13.88 7.61
N ALA A 67 -39.11 12.82 6.94
CA ALA A 67 -40.02 11.84 6.33
C ALA A 67 -40.88 11.15 7.38
N ALA A 68 -40.28 10.75 8.52
CA ALA A 68 -41.03 10.17 9.63
C ALA A 68 -42.09 11.12 10.21
N LEU A 69 -41.69 12.38 10.42
CA LEU A 69 -42.63 13.42 10.91
C LEU A 69 -43.79 13.65 9.94
N PHE A 70 -43.48 13.88 8.66
CA PHE A 70 -44.51 14.12 7.66
C PHE A 70 -45.35 12.89 7.39
N SER A 71 -44.84 11.68 7.50
CA SER A 71 -45.62 10.44 7.41
C SER A 71 -46.72 10.39 8.47
N VAL A 72 -46.37 10.68 9.71
CA VAL A 72 -47.36 10.73 10.81
C VAL A 72 -48.40 11.83 10.63
N LEU A 73 -47.94 13.01 10.23
CA LEU A 73 -48.84 14.17 9.99
C LEU A 73 -49.79 13.91 8.83
N LEU A 74 -49.32 13.40 7.70
CA LEU A 74 -50.13 13.07 6.53
C LEU A 74 -51.13 11.98 6.85
N PHE A 75 -50.71 10.92 7.53
CA PHE A 75 -51.61 9.84 7.97
C PHE A 75 -52.73 10.38 8.86
N ASN A 76 -52.40 11.18 9.90
CA ASN A 76 -53.37 11.77 10.78
C ASN A 76 -54.37 12.68 10.02
N TYR A 77 -53.87 13.54 9.14
CA TYR A 77 -54.70 14.49 8.43
C TYR A 77 -55.67 13.84 7.41
N LEU A 78 -55.21 12.78 6.71
CA LEU A 78 -55.94 12.19 5.60
C LEU A 78 -56.81 10.98 5.98
N PHE A 79 -56.37 10.17 6.94
CA PHE A 79 -56.98 8.86 7.21
C PHE A 79 -57.60 8.70 8.60
N THR A 80 -57.33 9.66 9.52
CA THR A 80 -57.90 9.58 10.89
C THR A 80 -59.21 10.40 10.97
N VAL A 81 -60.20 9.88 11.71
CA VAL A 81 -61.48 10.58 11.91
C VAL A 81 -61.36 11.58 13.07
N PRO A 82 -61.79 12.86 12.86
CA PRO A 82 -62.42 13.46 11.68
C PRO A 82 -61.40 13.80 10.59
N HIS A 83 -61.65 13.37 9.36
CA HIS A 83 -60.76 13.64 8.22
C HIS A 83 -60.53 15.14 8.01
N PHE A 84 -59.33 15.49 7.47
CA PHE A 84 -58.86 16.86 7.23
C PHE A 84 -58.73 17.71 8.47
N SER A 85 -58.52 17.06 9.64
CA SER A 85 -58.28 17.70 10.93
C SER A 85 -57.04 17.12 11.56
N PHE A 86 -56.32 17.93 12.31
CA PHE A 86 -55.21 17.46 13.16
C PHE A 86 -55.68 17.00 14.57
N LEU A 87 -57.00 17.08 14.84
CA LEU A 87 -57.59 16.68 16.10
C LEU A 87 -58.00 15.19 15.99
N ALA A 88 -57.35 14.34 16.76
CA ALA A 88 -57.65 12.92 16.87
C ALA A 88 -58.52 12.72 18.14
N TYR A 89 -59.82 12.37 17.99
CA TYR A 89 -60.74 12.23 19.12
C TYR A 89 -60.61 10.88 19.87
N GLY A 90 -59.90 9.89 19.32
CA GLY A 90 -59.69 8.62 20.01
C GLY A 90 -58.50 8.71 20.97
N SER A 91 -58.68 8.26 22.22
CA SER A 91 -57.63 8.29 23.27
C SER A 91 -56.35 7.49 22.91
N GLY A 92 -56.43 6.56 21.95
CA GLY A 92 -55.31 5.74 21.50
C GLY A 92 -54.43 6.37 20.42
N TYR A 93 -54.93 7.27 19.57
CA TYR A 93 -54.23 7.82 18.43
C TYR A 93 -52.90 8.56 18.78
N PRO A 94 -52.84 9.42 19.82
CA PRO A 94 -51.62 10.10 20.15
C PRO A 94 -50.49 9.15 20.53
N VAL A 95 -50.80 8.05 21.22
CA VAL A 95 -49.85 7.00 21.59
C VAL A 95 -49.34 6.29 20.36
N THR A 96 -50.23 5.91 19.43
CA THR A 96 -49.90 5.27 18.17
C THR A 96 -48.97 6.15 17.32
N PHE A 97 -49.23 7.46 17.24
CA PHE A 97 -48.40 8.41 16.49
C PHE A 97 -47.00 8.53 17.08
N VAL A 98 -46.87 8.61 18.40
CA VAL A 98 -45.58 8.67 19.07
C VAL A 98 -44.78 7.37 18.84
N ILE A 99 -45.44 6.23 18.97
CA ILE A 99 -44.80 4.92 18.72
C ILE A 99 -44.38 4.81 17.25
N ALA A 100 -45.25 5.16 16.29
CA ALA A 100 -44.93 5.11 14.87
C ALA A 100 -43.77 6.05 14.51
N PHE A 101 -43.74 7.27 15.07
CA PHE A 101 -42.66 8.23 14.86
C PHE A 101 -41.33 7.70 15.42
N ILE A 102 -41.33 7.17 16.63
CA ILE A 102 -40.14 6.57 17.26
C ILE A 102 -39.64 5.39 16.41
N ALA A 103 -40.54 4.49 16.01
CA ALA A 103 -40.21 3.34 15.19
C ALA A 103 -39.60 3.77 13.83
N ALA A 104 -40.22 4.72 13.14
CA ALA A 104 -39.69 5.27 11.88
C ALA A 104 -38.32 5.90 12.06
N MET A 105 -38.10 6.61 13.17
CA MET A 105 -36.83 7.26 13.48
C MET A 105 -35.72 6.23 13.80
N ILE A 106 -36.04 5.16 14.54
CA ILE A 106 -35.09 4.08 14.84
C ILE A 106 -34.72 3.35 13.54
N VAL A 107 -35.69 2.93 12.77
CA VAL A 107 -35.47 2.19 11.51
C VAL A 107 -34.71 3.06 10.50
N GLY A 108 -35.07 4.35 10.36
CA GLY A 108 -34.38 5.29 9.50
C GLY A 108 -32.91 5.49 9.90
N ASN A 109 -32.63 5.67 11.18
CA ASN A 109 -31.25 5.77 11.68
C ASN A 109 -30.46 4.47 11.43
N LEU A 110 -31.07 3.31 11.64
CA LEU A 110 -30.44 2.01 11.40
C LEU A 110 -30.11 1.84 9.91
N ALA A 111 -31.05 2.18 9.03
CA ALA A 111 -30.84 2.12 7.58
C ALA A 111 -29.66 3.01 7.12
N VAL A 112 -29.56 4.24 7.64
CA VAL A 112 -28.42 5.13 7.37
C VAL A 112 -27.12 4.56 7.89
N GLN A 113 -27.12 3.96 9.08
CA GLN A 113 -25.92 3.33 9.65
C GLN A 113 -25.47 2.13 8.82
N LEU A 114 -26.39 1.24 8.44
CA LEU A 114 -26.07 0.06 7.61
C LEU A 114 -25.51 0.48 6.25
N LYS A 115 -26.09 1.47 5.59
CA LYS A 115 -25.58 1.98 4.32
C LYS A 115 -24.15 2.50 4.46
N ARG A 116 -23.87 3.35 5.46
CA ARG A 116 -22.53 3.85 5.72
C ARG A 116 -21.53 2.76 6.07
N GLN A 117 -21.98 1.72 6.77
CA GLN A 117 -21.15 0.57 7.09
C GLN A 117 -20.82 -0.23 5.83
N ALA A 118 -21.80 -0.45 4.93
CA ALA A 118 -21.56 -1.10 3.65
C ALA A 118 -20.56 -0.31 2.78
N GLU A 119 -20.76 1.01 2.61
CA GLU A 119 -19.86 1.88 1.85
C GLU A 119 -18.41 1.84 2.40
N ARG A 120 -18.23 1.84 3.73
CA ARG A 120 -16.92 1.71 4.36
C ARG A 120 -16.30 0.33 4.17
N SER A 121 -17.14 -0.72 4.20
CA SER A 121 -16.70 -2.10 3.97
C SER A 121 -16.17 -2.27 2.55
N ASP A 122 -16.89 -1.74 1.56
CA ASP A 122 -16.49 -1.79 0.16
C ASP A 122 -15.18 -1.02 -0.08
N GLU A 123 -15.02 0.17 0.52
CA GLU A 123 -13.79 0.95 0.45
C GLU A 123 -12.61 0.20 1.07
N MET A 124 -12.82 -0.44 2.25
CA MET A 124 -11.79 -1.25 2.88
C MET A 124 -11.43 -2.50 2.07
N ALA A 125 -12.42 -3.18 1.49
CA ALA A 125 -12.20 -4.34 0.63
C ALA A 125 -11.37 -3.96 -0.60
N TYR A 126 -11.73 -2.88 -1.29
CA TYR A 126 -10.99 -2.35 -2.44
C TYR A 126 -9.54 -2.01 -2.08
N ARG A 127 -9.32 -1.30 -0.97
CA ARG A 127 -7.97 -0.97 -0.49
C ARG A 127 -7.15 -2.23 -0.18
N THR A 128 -7.75 -3.20 0.50
CA THR A 128 -7.08 -4.46 0.86
C THR A 128 -6.69 -5.25 -0.39
N GLN A 129 -7.57 -5.30 -1.39
CA GLN A 129 -7.30 -5.96 -2.66
C GLN A 129 -6.10 -5.32 -3.38
N ILE A 130 -6.07 -3.98 -3.49
CA ILE A 130 -4.94 -3.26 -4.11
C ILE A 130 -3.63 -3.57 -3.40
N LEU A 131 -3.61 -3.53 -2.06
CA LEU A 131 -2.40 -3.82 -1.29
C LEU A 131 -1.95 -5.27 -1.46
N LEU A 132 -2.88 -6.22 -1.53
CA LEU A 132 -2.56 -7.62 -1.78
C LEU A 132 -1.95 -7.81 -3.18
N GLU A 133 -2.56 -7.22 -4.21
CA GLU A 133 -2.03 -7.26 -5.58
C GLU A 133 -0.63 -6.62 -5.65
N THR A 134 -0.46 -5.45 -5.05
CA THR A 134 0.83 -4.76 -4.98
C THR A 134 1.89 -5.63 -4.29
N ASN A 135 1.57 -6.20 -3.13
CA ASN A 135 2.50 -7.06 -2.40
C ASN A 135 2.89 -8.30 -3.22
N GLN A 136 1.93 -8.95 -3.89
CA GLN A 136 2.20 -10.11 -4.76
C GLN A 136 3.11 -9.75 -5.94
N MET A 137 2.94 -8.59 -6.56
CA MET A 137 3.80 -8.09 -7.63
C MET A 137 5.22 -7.84 -7.11
N LEU A 138 5.35 -7.12 -5.99
CA LEU A 138 6.66 -6.78 -5.40
C LEU A 138 7.42 -8.01 -4.88
N GLN A 139 6.73 -9.08 -4.46
CA GLN A 139 7.37 -10.33 -4.08
C GLN A 139 7.98 -11.10 -5.25
N ARG A 140 7.52 -10.86 -6.48
CA ARG A 140 8.04 -11.50 -7.70
C ARG A 140 9.22 -10.74 -8.29
N ALA A 141 9.38 -9.48 -7.95
CA ALA A 141 10.46 -8.64 -8.43
C ALA A 141 11.82 -9.20 -7.96
N ALA A 142 12.77 -9.35 -8.88
CA ALA A 142 14.05 -9.98 -8.62
C ALA A 142 15.13 -9.01 -8.12
N ASN A 143 14.92 -7.70 -8.25
CA ASN A 143 15.91 -6.67 -7.88
C ASN A 143 15.26 -5.32 -7.57
N GLU A 144 16.04 -4.42 -6.96
CA GLU A 144 15.60 -3.07 -6.56
C GLU A 144 14.99 -2.27 -7.75
N LYS A 145 15.49 -2.47 -8.97
CA LYS A 145 15.00 -1.75 -10.16
C LYS A 145 13.59 -2.20 -10.50
N GLU A 146 13.35 -3.51 -10.56
CA GLU A 146 12.02 -4.08 -10.82
C GLU A 146 11.00 -3.69 -9.74
N ILE A 147 11.40 -3.67 -8.46
CA ILE A 147 10.53 -3.22 -7.37
C ILE A 147 10.02 -1.80 -7.62
N VAL A 148 10.91 -0.88 -8.03
CA VAL A 148 10.54 0.51 -8.32
C VAL A 148 9.70 0.60 -9.59
N GLU A 149 10.01 -0.15 -10.65
CA GLU A 149 9.26 -0.19 -11.91
C GLU A 149 7.83 -0.69 -11.69
N GLU A 150 7.66 -1.80 -10.98
CA GLU A 150 6.35 -2.35 -10.65
C GLU A 150 5.54 -1.41 -9.76
N THR A 151 6.19 -0.77 -8.78
CA THR A 151 5.53 0.25 -7.94
C THR A 151 5.04 1.42 -8.77
N ALA A 152 5.90 1.96 -9.66
CA ALA A 152 5.53 3.07 -10.52
C ALA A 152 4.39 2.69 -11.47
N GLY A 153 4.46 1.52 -12.11
CA GLY A 153 3.39 0.99 -12.96
C GLY A 153 2.05 0.85 -12.23
N GLN A 154 2.09 0.37 -10.98
CA GLN A 154 0.89 0.27 -10.15
C GLN A 154 0.31 1.64 -9.79
N ILE A 155 1.16 2.63 -9.46
CA ILE A 155 0.73 4.00 -9.18
C ILE A 155 0.11 4.63 -10.45
N VAL A 156 0.74 4.46 -11.62
CA VAL A 156 0.18 4.92 -12.90
C VAL A 156 -1.19 4.30 -13.15
N LYS A 157 -1.34 2.99 -12.95
CA LYS A 157 -2.60 2.25 -13.14
C LYS A 157 -3.70 2.75 -12.19
N LEU A 158 -3.36 3.01 -10.92
CA LEU A 158 -4.33 3.41 -9.90
C LEU A 158 -4.81 4.85 -10.06
N PHE A 159 -3.92 5.75 -10.42
CA PHE A 159 -4.21 7.19 -10.43
C PHE A 159 -4.37 7.77 -11.84
N GLY A 160 -4.01 7.02 -12.90
CA GLY A 160 -4.05 7.49 -14.28
C GLY A 160 -3.13 8.68 -14.53
N ARG A 161 -1.99 8.78 -13.82
CA ARG A 161 -1.07 9.91 -13.81
C ARG A 161 0.35 9.48 -14.03
N SER A 162 1.14 10.33 -14.65
CA SER A 162 2.56 10.10 -14.86
C SER A 162 3.32 10.12 -13.54
N VAL A 163 4.27 9.23 -13.43
CA VAL A 163 5.08 9.02 -12.23
C VAL A 163 6.55 9.18 -12.54
N VAL A 164 7.27 9.88 -11.69
CA VAL A 164 8.71 10.10 -11.78
C VAL A 164 9.39 9.44 -10.59
N CYS A 165 10.33 8.54 -10.84
CA CYS A 165 11.04 7.82 -9.79
C CYS A 165 12.51 8.21 -9.76
N TYR A 166 13.01 8.55 -8.59
CA TYR A 166 14.41 8.78 -8.30
C TYR A 166 14.92 7.72 -7.34
N ARG A 167 15.87 6.89 -7.76
CA ARG A 167 16.52 5.93 -6.87
C ARG A 167 17.63 6.58 -6.08
N ARG A 168 17.87 6.06 -4.88
CA ARG A 168 18.96 6.53 -4.03
C ARG A 168 20.32 6.07 -4.58
N ASN A 169 21.28 7.00 -4.69
CA ASN A 169 22.68 6.70 -4.91
C ASN A 169 23.51 7.28 -3.75
N LYS A 170 23.85 6.45 -2.77
CA LYS A 170 24.54 6.83 -1.53
C LYS A 170 23.82 7.96 -0.78
N LYS A 171 24.33 9.21 -0.90
CA LYS A 171 23.77 10.42 -0.28
C LYS A 171 23.02 11.33 -1.28
N ASN A 172 22.84 10.88 -2.53
CA ASN A 172 22.21 11.65 -3.60
C ASN A 172 21.15 10.82 -4.31
N LEU A 173 20.49 11.39 -5.29
CA LEU A 173 19.52 10.74 -6.17
C LEU A 173 20.15 10.47 -7.55
N GLU A 174 19.80 9.34 -8.16
CA GLU A 174 20.10 9.03 -9.56
C GLU A 174 19.27 9.92 -10.50
N ASN A 175 19.49 9.80 -11.79
CA ASN A 175 18.65 10.47 -12.78
C ASN A 175 17.22 9.93 -12.71
N PRO A 176 16.20 10.76 -12.95
CA PRO A 176 14.81 10.36 -12.90
C PRO A 176 14.47 9.36 -14.01
N VAL A 177 13.60 8.43 -13.68
CA VAL A 177 12.93 7.56 -14.63
C VAL A 177 11.45 7.92 -14.63
N VAL A 178 10.92 8.25 -15.83
CA VAL A 178 9.52 8.69 -15.99
C VAL A 178 8.68 7.53 -16.50
N TYR A 179 7.53 7.31 -15.87
CA TYR A 179 6.51 6.33 -16.25
C TYR A 179 5.24 7.09 -16.65
N PRO A 180 4.99 7.28 -17.96
CA PRO A 180 3.87 8.09 -18.45
C PRO A 180 2.53 7.37 -18.28
N ALA A 181 1.48 8.11 -17.98
CA ALA A 181 0.10 7.60 -17.88
C ALA A 181 -0.56 7.38 -19.26
N GLY A 182 0.02 7.91 -20.33
CA GLY A 182 -0.49 7.83 -21.71
C GLY A 182 0.56 8.29 -22.72
N GLN A 183 0.12 8.65 -23.93
CA GLN A 183 0.99 9.27 -24.93
C GLN A 183 1.19 10.77 -24.58
N GLU A 184 2.01 11.05 -23.59
CA GLU A 184 2.42 12.42 -23.31
C GLU A 184 3.46 12.86 -24.34
N ASN A 185 3.18 13.98 -25.03
CA ASN A 185 4.06 14.52 -26.07
C ASN A 185 5.29 15.23 -25.51
N ASP A 186 5.29 15.63 -24.25
CA ASP A 186 6.40 16.38 -23.64
C ASP A 186 6.75 15.86 -22.23
N LEU A 187 7.75 15.02 -22.18
CA LEU A 187 8.33 14.52 -20.92
C LEU A 187 9.43 15.44 -20.36
N SER A 188 9.83 16.48 -21.09
CA SER A 188 10.95 17.36 -20.72
C SER A 188 10.69 18.08 -19.40
N VAL A 189 9.42 18.37 -19.10
CA VAL A 189 8.99 19.03 -17.86
C VAL A 189 9.49 18.29 -16.61
N TYR A 190 9.49 16.96 -16.61
CA TYR A 190 9.92 16.15 -15.47
C TYR A 190 11.44 16.11 -15.26
N PHE A 191 12.22 16.62 -16.20
CA PHE A 191 13.68 16.70 -16.14
C PHE A 191 14.19 18.11 -15.79
N SER A 192 13.29 19.05 -15.46
CA SER A 192 13.66 20.41 -15.09
C SER A 192 14.46 20.45 -13.78
N ASP A 193 15.28 21.48 -13.61
CA ASP A 193 16.06 21.68 -12.39
C ASP A 193 15.13 21.88 -11.17
N GLU A 194 13.98 22.52 -11.35
CA GLU A 194 12.98 22.74 -10.30
C GLU A 194 12.42 21.42 -9.76
N GLU A 195 12.08 20.49 -10.65
CA GLU A 195 11.61 19.15 -10.27
C GLU A 195 12.71 18.38 -9.52
N ARG A 196 13.93 18.46 -10.00
CA ARG A 196 15.09 17.81 -9.37
C ARG A 196 15.39 18.37 -7.98
N GLU A 197 15.36 19.69 -7.81
CA GLU A 197 15.56 20.35 -6.52
C GLU A 197 14.48 19.98 -5.53
N THR A 198 13.22 19.93 -5.98
CA THR A 198 12.08 19.54 -5.16
C THR A 198 12.21 18.08 -4.71
N ALA A 199 12.60 17.17 -5.60
CA ALA A 199 12.85 15.76 -5.26
C ALA A 199 14.00 15.62 -4.25
N LEU A 200 15.09 16.37 -4.44
CA LEU A 200 16.23 16.38 -3.51
C LEU A 200 15.85 16.95 -2.15
N TRP A 201 15.01 17.99 -2.12
CA TRP A 201 14.51 18.55 -0.86
C TRP A 201 13.67 17.51 -0.10
N ALA A 202 12.74 16.83 -0.80
CA ALA A 202 11.93 15.77 -0.21
C ALA A 202 12.82 14.65 0.33
N PHE A 203 13.83 14.22 -0.44
CA PHE A 203 14.80 13.20 -0.05
C PHE A 203 15.55 13.53 1.25
N ARG A 204 16.06 14.77 1.37
CA ARG A 204 16.87 15.21 2.51
C ARG A 204 16.06 15.45 3.78
N ASN A 205 14.84 15.96 3.63
CA ASN A 205 13.99 16.35 4.76
C ASN A 205 13.00 15.26 5.18
N HIS A 206 12.88 14.16 4.42
CA HIS A 206 11.92 13.06 4.65
C HIS A 206 10.47 13.58 4.72
N LYS A 207 10.15 14.59 3.94
CA LYS A 207 8.84 15.24 3.89
C LYS A 207 8.36 15.37 2.46
N ARG A 208 7.04 15.44 2.28
CA ARG A 208 6.43 15.75 0.98
C ARG A 208 6.75 17.18 0.55
N ALA A 209 6.97 17.40 -0.74
CA ALA A 209 7.21 18.70 -1.35
C ALA A 209 6.64 18.73 -2.78
N GLY A 210 6.49 19.93 -3.34
CA GLY A 210 5.99 20.14 -4.70
C GLY A 210 4.49 20.41 -4.76
N ALA A 211 3.87 20.03 -5.87
CA ALA A 211 2.47 20.31 -6.15
C ALA A 211 1.54 19.95 -5.02
N GLY A 212 0.61 20.86 -4.66
CA GLY A 212 -0.36 20.66 -3.59
C GLY A 212 0.22 20.71 -2.17
N THR A 213 1.45 21.19 -1.99
CA THR A 213 2.08 21.42 -0.68
C THR A 213 2.47 22.89 -0.53
N ASP A 214 2.80 23.32 0.71
CA ASP A 214 3.33 24.66 0.98
C ASP A 214 4.85 24.76 0.71
N ILE A 215 5.49 23.67 0.29
CA ILE A 215 6.94 23.57 0.13
C ILE A 215 7.25 23.32 -1.35
N LEU A 216 7.96 24.28 -1.98
CA LEU A 216 8.34 24.22 -3.40
C LEU A 216 7.13 23.91 -4.30
N SER A 217 6.04 24.64 -4.08
CA SER A 217 4.73 24.44 -4.73
C SER A 217 4.72 24.73 -6.24
N GLY A 218 5.79 25.30 -6.79
CA GLY A 218 5.96 25.55 -8.22
C GLY A 218 6.20 24.29 -9.05
N ALA A 219 6.69 23.22 -8.44
CA ALA A 219 6.89 21.96 -9.11
C ALA A 219 5.58 21.35 -9.61
N VAL A 220 5.62 20.66 -10.75
CA VAL A 220 4.48 19.99 -11.38
C VAL A 220 4.08 18.73 -10.63
N CYS A 221 5.08 18.04 -10.06
CA CYS A 221 4.88 16.80 -9.32
C CYS A 221 4.77 17.03 -7.80
N LEU A 222 3.96 16.18 -7.17
CA LEU A 222 4.02 15.94 -5.72
C LEU A 222 5.08 14.88 -5.44
N TYR A 223 6.11 15.23 -4.70
CA TYR A 223 7.21 14.34 -4.32
C TYR A 223 7.03 13.76 -2.94
N LEU A 224 7.16 12.43 -2.85
CA LEU A 224 7.11 11.65 -1.61
C LEU A 224 8.33 10.72 -1.54
N THR A 225 8.83 10.50 -0.32
CA THR A 225 9.94 9.57 -0.10
C THR A 225 9.47 8.13 0.03
N ILE A 226 10.20 7.22 -0.60
CA ILE A 226 10.09 5.78 -0.33
C ILE A 226 10.99 5.50 0.87
N HIS A 227 10.42 5.37 2.06
CA HIS A 227 11.19 5.20 3.28
C HIS A 227 10.55 4.18 4.23
N ASN A 228 11.41 3.50 5.00
CA ASN A 228 11.01 2.70 6.15
C ASN A 228 11.86 3.09 7.35
N LYS A 229 11.20 3.46 8.45
CA LYS A 229 11.85 4.00 9.65
C LYS A 229 12.83 5.14 9.30
N ASN A 230 14.15 4.87 9.41
CA ASN A 230 15.21 5.85 9.18
C ASN A 230 15.89 5.73 7.80
N ASN A 231 15.51 4.73 6.98
CA ASN A 231 16.13 4.49 5.68
C ASN A 231 15.25 5.01 4.56
N VAL A 232 15.79 5.90 3.73
CA VAL A 232 15.17 6.36 2.48
C VAL A 232 15.80 5.61 1.33
N TYR A 233 14.97 4.99 0.49
CA TYR A 233 15.40 4.21 -0.67
C TYR A 233 15.30 4.99 -1.97
N GLY A 234 14.43 6.01 -2.03
CA GLY A 234 14.22 6.84 -3.19
C GLY A 234 13.12 7.88 -2.99
N VAL A 235 12.74 8.53 -4.07
CA VAL A 235 11.66 9.52 -4.11
C VAL A 235 10.76 9.21 -5.30
N VAL A 236 9.46 9.32 -5.11
CA VAL A 236 8.45 9.22 -6.16
C VAL A 236 7.75 10.55 -6.31
N GLY A 237 7.67 11.07 -7.52
CA GLY A 237 6.89 12.22 -7.92
C GLY A 237 5.65 11.77 -8.68
N ILE A 238 4.49 12.33 -8.38
CA ILE A 238 3.23 12.12 -9.11
C ILE A 238 2.79 13.44 -9.71
N ASP A 239 2.48 13.45 -11.00
CA ASP A 239 1.98 14.63 -11.69
C ASP A 239 0.61 15.07 -11.13
N LEU A 240 0.54 16.32 -10.65
CA LEU A 240 -0.67 16.91 -10.07
C LEU A 240 -1.09 18.23 -10.74
N ARG A 241 -0.65 18.54 -11.96
CA ARG A 241 -0.78 19.86 -12.66
C ARG A 241 -2.00 20.70 -12.26
N GLU A 242 -3.18 20.11 -12.12
CA GLU A 242 -4.41 20.88 -11.84
C GLU A 242 -5.34 20.26 -10.79
N MET A 243 -4.96 19.13 -10.17
CA MET A 243 -5.82 18.38 -9.27
C MET A 243 -5.15 18.06 -7.94
N VAL A 244 -5.92 18.14 -6.88
CA VAL A 244 -5.51 17.73 -5.53
C VAL A 244 -5.96 16.30 -5.31
N LEU A 245 -5.07 15.44 -4.79
CA LEU A 245 -5.44 14.09 -4.38
C LEU A 245 -6.46 14.15 -3.23
N THR A 246 -7.49 13.34 -3.31
CA THR A 246 -8.42 13.13 -2.20
C THR A 246 -7.70 12.47 -1.03
N THR A 247 -8.26 12.56 0.17
CA THR A 247 -7.70 11.92 1.37
C THR A 247 -7.55 10.40 1.19
N VAL A 248 -8.50 9.78 0.47
CA VAL A 248 -8.48 8.34 0.17
C VAL A 248 -7.30 7.99 -0.75
N GLU A 249 -7.12 8.75 -1.82
CA GLU A 249 -6.01 8.58 -2.77
C GLU A 249 -4.65 8.80 -2.08
N GLN A 250 -4.52 9.83 -1.24
CA GLN A 250 -3.30 10.07 -0.47
C GLN A 250 -2.94 8.88 0.43
N ASN A 251 -3.92 8.34 1.16
CA ASN A 251 -3.71 7.20 2.05
C ASN A 251 -3.34 5.93 1.26
N LEU A 252 -3.97 5.71 0.10
CA LEU A 252 -3.67 4.58 -0.77
C LEU A 252 -2.25 4.68 -1.32
N LEU A 253 -1.85 5.86 -1.82
CA LEU A 253 -0.51 6.15 -2.30
C LEU A 253 0.55 5.87 -1.22
N LEU A 254 0.35 6.41 -0.01
CA LEU A 254 1.26 6.18 1.11
C LEU A 254 1.36 4.69 1.48
N SER A 255 0.26 3.94 1.35
CA SER A 255 0.26 2.50 1.61
C SER A 255 1.07 1.74 0.55
N VAL A 256 0.91 2.06 -0.75
CA VAL A 256 1.68 1.46 -1.85
C VAL A 256 3.18 1.78 -1.70
N LEU A 257 3.53 3.02 -1.36
CA LEU A 257 4.93 3.41 -1.11
C LEU A 257 5.50 2.70 0.12
N GLY A 258 4.68 2.43 1.13
CA GLY A 258 5.06 1.64 2.31
C GLY A 258 5.42 0.20 1.95
N GLU A 259 4.59 -0.47 1.13
CA GLU A 259 4.90 -1.82 0.62
C GLU A 259 6.18 -1.84 -0.25
N CYS A 260 6.36 -0.83 -1.11
CA CYS A 260 7.59 -0.66 -1.88
C CYS A 260 8.82 -0.53 -0.96
N ALA A 261 8.73 0.29 0.08
CA ALA A 261 9.83 0.47 1.03
C ALA A 261 10.19 -0.81 1.76
N LEU A 262 9.21 -1.63 2.14
CA LEU A 262 9.41 -2.94 2.77
C LEU A 262 10.07 -3.92 1.81
N ALA A 263 9.64 -3.96 0.54
CA ALA A 263 10.24 -4.81 -0.49
C ALA A 263 11.70 -4.44 -0.74
N LEU A 264 12.01 -3.14 -0.86
CA LEU A 264 13.38 -2.64 -1.04
C LEU A 264 14.26 -2.92 0.18
N GLU A 265 13.73 -2.80 1.40
CA GLU A 265 14.46 -3.16 2.62
C GLU A 265 14.82 -4.65 2.65
N LYS A 266 13.86 -5.51 2.33
CA LYS A 266 14.06 -6.97 2.24
C LYS A 266 15.14 -7.32 1.22
N GLU A 267 15.06 -6.73 0.01
CA GLU A 267 16.04 -6.98 -1.05
C GLU A 267 17.46 -6.51 -0.64
N HIS A 268 17.56 -5.33 -0.04
CA HIS A 268 18.82 -4.82 0.48
C HIS A 268 19.42 -5.73 1.56
N TYR A 269 18.60 -6.27 2.46
CA TYR A 269 19.03 -7.21 3.49
C TYR A 269 19.49 -8.53 2.88
N ASN A 270 18.73 -9.09 1.94
CA ASN A 270 19.07 -10.33 1.25
C ASN A 270 20.40 -10.21 0.51
N ARG A 271 20.64 -9.10 -0.20
CA ARG A 271 21.88 -8.82 -0.90
C ARG A 271 23.07 -8.78 0.07
N LYS A 272 22.95 -8.05 1.19
CA LYS A 272 24.00 -8.01 2.22
C LYS A 272 24.30 -9.39 2.79
N GLN A 273 23.29 -10.20 3.03
CA GLN A 273 23.45 -11.55 3.55
C GLN A 273 24.16 -12.45 2.54
N ALA A 274 23.78 -12.37 1.26
CA ALA A 274 24.44 -13.11 0.19
C ALA A 274 25.92 -12.72 0.01
N GLU A 275 26.23 -11.42 0.07
CA GLU A 275 27.60 -10.90 0.02
C GLU A 275 28.43 -11.42 1.21
N ALA A 276 27.89 -11.38 2.43
CA ALA A 276 28.55 -11.88 3.64
C ALA A 276 28.79 -13.39 3.57
N ALA A 277 27.80 -14.16 3.09
CA ALA A 277 27.92 -15.61 2.92
C ALA A 277 29.00 -15.98 1.89
N THR A 278 29.06 -15.25 0.77
CA THR A 278 30.09 -15.45 -0.27
C THR A 278 31.49 -15.15 0.29
N LYS A 279 31.63 -14.06 1.04
CA LYS A 279 32.89 -13.70 1.69
C LYS A 279 33.35 -14.77 2.69
N ALA A 280 32.43 -15.22 3.55
CA ALA A 280 32.75 -16.28 4.54
C ALA A 280 33.17 -17.59 3.86
N LYS A 281 32.47 -17.98 2.77
CA LYS A 281 32.83 -19.16 1.97
C LYS A 281 34.22 -19.03 1.35
N ASN A 282 34.58 -17.89 0.80
CA ASN A 282 35.91 -17.65 0.24
C ASN A 282 37.00 -17.68 1.30
N GLU A 283 36.77 -17.12 2.50
CA GLU A 283 37.69 -17.18 3.62
C GLU A 283 37.88 -18.62 4.09
N GLN A 284 36.81 -19.41 4.17
CA GLN A 284 36.90 -20.83 4.55
C GLN A 284 37.67 -21.67 3.51
N LEU A 285 37.41 -21.45 2.22
CA LEU A 285 38.18 -22.10 1.15
C LEU A 285 39.65 -21.76 1.24
N ARG A 286 40.01 -20.49 1.45
CA ARG A 286 41.38 -20.05 1.63
C ARG A 286 42.07 -20.72 2.85
N ALA A 287 41.35 -20.78 3.96
CA ALA A 287 41.86 -21.43 5.18
C ALA A 287 42.09 -22.95 4.97
N ASN A 288 41.17 -23.64 4.27
CA ASN A 288 41.29 -25.05 3.96
C ASN A 288 42.47 -25.33 3.01
N LEU A 289 42.65 -24.51 1.97
CA LEU A 289 43.78 -24.60 1.05
C LEU A 289 45.12 -24.42 1.79
N LEU A 290 45.23 -23.37 2.65
CA LEU A 290 46.46 -23.16 3.44
C LEU A 290 46.76 -24.33 4.40
N ARG A 291 45.71 -24.94 4.98
CA ARG A 291 45.87 -26.11 5.84
C ARG A 291 46.36 -27.32 5.05
N SER A 292 45.79 -27.60 3.88
CA SER A 292 46.23 -28.70 2.99
C SER A 292 47.67 -28.51 2.56
N ILE A 293 48.00 -27.31 2.04
CA ILE A 293 49.37 -26.98 1.61
C ILE A 293 50.36 -27.17 2.77
N SER A 294 50.03 -26.70 3.99
CA SER A 294 50.89 -26.84 5.18
C SER A 294 51.11 -28.30 5.57
N HIS A 295 50.06 -29.13 5.42
CA HIS A 295 50.18 -30.59 5.66
C HIS A 295 51.10 -31.24 4.63
N ASP A 296 50.87 -30.95 3.34
CA ASP A 296 51.60 -31.56 2.23
C ASP A 296 53.08 -31.13 2.17
N LEU A 297 53.40 -29.93 2.63
CA LEU A 297 54.77 -29.45 2.80
C LEU A 297 55.45 -30.06 4.03
N ARG A 298 54.73 -30.33 5.14
CA ARG A 298 55.30 -30.84 6.38
C ARG A 298 55.90 -32.24 6.21
N THR A 299 55.24 -33.10 5.42
CA THR A 299 55.66 -34.49 5.23
C THR A 299 57.07 -34.59 4.63
N PRO A 300 57.37 -33.99 3.44
CA PRO A 300 58.70 -34.03 2.85
C PRO A 300 59.73 -33.27 3.69
N LEU A 301 59.36 -32.14 4.34
CA LEU A 301 60.25 -31.43 5.25
C LEU A 301 60.71 -32.32 6.43
N THR A 302 59.80 -33.08 7.02
CA THR A 302 60.11 -34.01 8.11
C THR A 302 61.04 -35.13 7.62
N SER A 303 60.82 -35.66 6.41
CA SER A 303 61.66 -36.64 5.78
C SER A 303 63.09 -36.11 5.50
N ILE A 304 63.19 -34.91 4.90
CA ILE A 304 64.46 -34.22 4.65
C ILE A 304 65.21 -34.00 5.96
N SER A 305 64.55 -33.49 7.01
CA SER A 305 65.16 -33.24 8.32
C SER A 305 65.68 -34.55 8.97
N GLY A 306 64.83 -35.60 8.95
CA GLY A 306 65.22 -36.90 9.51
C GLY A 306 66.37 -37.54 8.75
N ASN A 307 66.35 -37.46 7.41
CA ASN A 307 67.50 -38.00 6.63
C ASN A 307 68.77 -37.17 6.79
N ALA A 308 68.70 -35.87 6.96
CA ALA A 308 69.84 -35.02 7.28
C ALA A 308 70.41 -35.33 8.65
N ASP A 309 69.56 -35.56 9.66
CA ASP A 309 70.06 -36.00 11.00
C ASP A 309 70.78 -37.31 10.94
N ILE A 310 70.30 -38.27 10.13
CA ILE A 310 71.01 -39.57 9.92
C ILE A 310 72.40 -39.34 9.29
N LEU A 311 72.54 -38.45 8.32
CA LEU A 311 73.79 -38.07 7.69
C LEU A 311 74.82 -37.45 8.69
N LEU A 312 74.32 -36.72 9.68
CA LEU A 312 75.14 -36.07 10.71
C LEU A 312 75.74 -37.07 11.75
N GLN A 313 75.13 -38.24 11.91
CA GLN A 313 75.58 -39.25 12.94
C GLN A 313 76.85 -40.06 12.60
N ASN A 314 77.52 -39.85 11.48
CA ASN A 314 78.84 -40.36 11.05
C ASN A 314 79.08 -41.89 11.07
N HIS A 315 78.06 -42.72 11.06
CA HIS A 315 78.12 -44.17 11.08
C HIS A 315 77.59 -44.88 9.84
N LEU A 316 77.47 -44.16 8.72
CA LEU A 316 76.91 -44.67 7.48
C LEU A 316 78.06 -45.18 6.55
N ASP A 317 77.76 -46.29 5.87
CA ASP A 317 78.58 -46.71 4.74
C ASP A 317 78.35 -45.85 3.52
N GLU A 318 79.17 -45.95 2.48
CA GLU A 318 79.08 -45.12 1.26
C GLU A 318 77.73 -45.32 0.50
N GLU A 319 77.17 -46.53 0.50
CA GLU A 319 75.93 -46.85 -0.15
C GLU A 319 74.74 -46.27 0.63
N GLN A 320 74.74 -46.41 1.94
CA GLN A 320 73.69 -45.78 2.80
C GLN A 320 73.71 -44.25 2.71
N ARG A 321 74.90 -43.65 2.71
CA ARG A 321 75.06 -42.19 2.54
C ARG A 321 74.42 -41.73 1.20
N LYS A 322 74.74 -42.43 0.13
CA LYS A 322 74.24 -42.11 -1.20
C LYS A 322 72.72 -42.25 -1.24
N ARG A 323 72.12 -43.28 -0.71
CA ARG A 323 70.68 -43.47 -0.64
C ARG A 323 69.96 -42.33 0.15
N THR A 324 70.53 -42.00 1.32
CA THR A 324 69.97 -40.93 2.16
C THR A 324 69.99 -39.54 1.45
N CYS A 325 71.14 -39.26 0.76
CA CYS A 325 71.20 -38.03 -0.08
C CYS A 325 70.19 -38.04 -1.21
N THR A 326 69.92 -39.19 -1.85
CA THR A 326 68.91 -39.31 -2.92
C THR A 326 67.50 -39.00 -2.41
N TYR A 327 67.09 -39.53 -1.23
CA TYR A 327 65.80 -39.23 -0.64
C TYR A 327 65.62 -37.75 -0.32
N ILE A 328 66.63 -37.09 0.24
CA ILE A 328 66.62 -35.64 0.48
C ILE A 328 66.44 -34.89 -0.82
N TYR A 329 67.11 -35.26 -1.89
CA TYR A 329 67.02 -34.61 -3.20
C TYR A 329 65.62 -34.81 -3.83
N GLU A 330 65.12 -36.05 -3.80
CA GLU A 330 63.77 -36.35 -4.34
C GLU A 330 62.70 -35.58 -3.62
N ASP A 331 62.68 -35.52 -2.31
CA ASP A 331 61.72 -34.76 -1.51
C ASP A 331 61.85 -33.26 -1.76
N ALA A 332 63.09 -32.73 -1.95
CA ALA A 332 63.29 -31.32 -2.29
C ALA A 332 62.73 -30.94 -3.68
N ILE A 333 62.99 -31.79 -4.69
CA ILE A 333 62.44 -31.57 -6.05
C ILE A 333 60.92 -31.66 -6.04
N TRP A 334 60.37 -32.62 -5.31
CA TRP A 334 58.90 -32.72 -5.17
C TRP A 334 58.31 -31.44 -4.57
N MET A 335 58.92 -30.86 -3.54
CA MET A 335 58.47 -29.58 -2.93
C MET A 335 58.58 -28.42 -3.90
N ILE A 336 59.62 -28.32 -4.71
CA ILE A 336 59.76 -27.29 -5.72
C ILE A 336 58.58 -27.36 -6.73
N ASN A 337 58.33 -28.56 -7.26
CA ASN A 337 57.23 -28.78 -8.20
C ASN A 337 55.85 -28.46 -7.56
N LEU A 338 55.67 -28.81 -6.28
CA LEU A 338 54.40 -28.46 -5.58
C LEU A 338 54.22 -26.95 -5.48
N VAL A 339 55.28 -26.19 -5.12
CA VAL A 339 55.22 -24.73 -5.03
C VAL A 339 54.97 -24.07 -6.40
N GLU A 340 55.62 -24.55 -7.46
CA GLU A 340 55.42 -24.07 -8.82
C GLU A 340 53.98 -24.29 -9.29
N ASN A 341 53.39 -25.47 -9.00
CA ASN A 341 51.99 -25.78 -9.30
C ASN A 341 50.98 -24.92 -8.50
N LEU A 342 51.37 -24.44 -7.33
CA LEU A 342 50.53 -23.56 -6.52
C LEU A 342 50.57 -22.09 -6.95
N LEU A 343 51.63 -21.68 -7.68
CA LEU A 343 51.87 -20.32 -8.16
C LEU A 343 51.39 -20.11 -9.61
N SER A 344 51.14 -21.17 -10.35
CA SER A 344 50.60 -21.20 -11.72
C SER A 344 49.05 -21.09 -11.74
#